data_dbfbeb27d5696b5484644d94c0df7f14
#
_entry.id   dbfbeb27d5696b5484644d94c0df7f14
#
_cell.length_a   1.000
_cell.length_b   1.000
_cell.length_c   1.000
_cell.angle_alpha   90.00
_cell.angle_beta   90.00
_cell.angle_gamma   90.00
#
_symmetry.space_group_name_H-M   'P 1'
#
loop_
_entity.id
_entity.type
_entity.pdbx_description
1 polymer ?
#
loop_
_entity_poly.entity_id
_entity_poly.type
_entity_poly.pdbx_seq_one_letter_code
_entity_poly.pdbx_strand_id
1 'polypeptide(L)'
;MEYEVVIGLEVHAELSTKSKIYCSCTTEFGGEPNTHACPICTGMPGVLPVLNKKVVEYAVRAGLATNCRIAEYSKQDRKNYFYPDLPKAFQTSQYDLPLCSNGYIDIEVDGKTKRIGITRIHIEEDAGKLMHDEWDTASLIDYNRCGVPLIEIVTEPDMRSAQEVRVFLENLKAILQYIDVSDCKMQEGSLRADINLSVRPVGQKELGTRTEMKNLNSFKAIVRAVEGEAKRQIEVLESGGTVIQETRRWDDAKGVSYAMRSKEEAHDYRYFPEPDLMPIVVDEKWKQEIKDSLPELPEARKKRYINEYGLPEYDASILTASKALADFFEDAVKNTDNAKAVSNWIMGDLLRMLKEKEMEAEQIPFPGAYLAKLVTLIDKGTISGTIAKKVFEKMFSQGKDPEAIVKEEGLEVVSDESALVAVVKKVIENNPQSVADYKGGKEKAFGFLVGQAMKETKGKANPQLINKILKEELEK
;
A
#
# COMPACT_ATOMS: atom_id res chain seq x y z
N MET A 1 2.83 -10.71 -36.52
CA MET A 1 2.10 -9.42 -36.46
C MET A 1 2.37 -8.84 -35.09
N GLU A 2 2.54 -7.51 -34.97
CA GLU A 2 2.74 -6.92 -33.64
C GLU A 2 1.36 -6.61 -33.02
N TYR A 3 1.18 -6.98 -31.76
CA TYR A 3 -0.07 -6.80 -31.03
C TYR A 3 0.11 -5.82 -29.87
N GLU A 4 -0.94 -5.05 -29.57
CA GLU A 4 -1.05 -4.29 -28.32
C GLU A 4 -2.11 -4.90 -27.41
N VAL A 5 -1.84 -4.86 -26.10
CA VAL A 5 -2.76 -5.29 -25.06
C VAL A 5 -3.63 -4.11 -24.65
N VAL A 6 -4.92 -4.35 -24.43
CA VAL A 6 -5.88 -3.35 -23.96
C VAL A 6 -6.54 -3.86 -22.69
N ILE A 7 -6.42 -3.10 -21.60
CA ILE A 7 -6.82 -3.55 -20.28
C ILE A 7 -7.68 -2.50 -19.58
N GLY A 8 -8.82 -2.95 -19.05
CA GLY A 8 -9.65 -2.25 -18.07
C GLY A 8 -9.78 -3.08 -16.81
N LEU A 9 -10.11 -2.44 -15.70
CA LEU A 9 -10.26 -3.07 -14.39
C LEU A 9 -11.65 -2.81 -13.81
N GLU A 10 -12.14 -3.79 -13.06
CA GLU A 10 -13.22 -3.66 -12.09
C GLU A 10 -12.63 -3.93 -10.71
N VAL A 11 -12.60 -2.92 -9.85
CA VAL A 11 -11.99 -3.02 -8.53
C VAL A 11 -13.05 -2.83 -7.46
N HIS A 12 -13.20 -3.82 -6.59
CA HIS A 12 -14.09 -3.78 -5.45
C HIS A 12 -13.30 -3.48 -4.18
N ALA A 13 -13.75 -2.51 -3.41
CA ALA A 13 -13.16 -2.18 -2.10
C ALA A 13 -14.24 -2.16 -1.02
N GLU A 14 -14.07 -2.99 0.01
CA GLU A 14 -14.91 -2.94 1.21
C GLU A 14 -14.65 -1.64 1.97
N LEU A 15 -15.73 -1.00 2.40
CA LEU A 15 -15.64 0.26 3.13
C LEU A 15 -15.46 0.02 4.63
N SER A 16 -14.52 0.72 5.25
CA SER A 16 -14.18 0.61 6.68
C SER A 16 -15.24 1.24 7.59
N THR A 17 -16.52 0.93 7.35
CA THR A 17 -17.63 1.34 8.22
C THR A 17 -17.78 0.39 9.41
N LYS A 18 -18.30 0.88 10.54
CA LYS A 18 -18.55 0.05 11.73
C LYS A 18 -19.73 -0.86 11.59
N SER A 19 -20.67 -0.52 10.71
CA SER A 19 -21.89 -1.28 10.46
C SER A 19 -22.10 -1.49 8.96
N LYS A 20 -22.87 -2.51 8.63
CA LYS A 20 -23.24 -2.87 7.26
C LYS A 20 -24.02 -1.77 6.55
N ILE A 21 -24.23 -1.95 5.26
CA ILE A 21 -24.81 -0.92 4.38
C ILE A 21 -26.25 -0.55 4.75
N TYR A 22 -27.07 -1.52 5.20
CA TYR A 22 -28.50 -1.32 5.46
C TYR A 22 -28.96 -1.73 6.85
N CYS A 23 -28.06 -2.17 7.73
CA CYS A 23 -28.38 -2.61 9.08
C CYS A 23 -27.24 -2.29 10.07
N SER A 24 -27.47 -2.60 11.35
CA SER A 24 -26.51 -2.33 12.43
C SER A 24 -25.51 -3.47 12.70
N CYS A 25 -25.53 -4.57 11.93
CA CYS A 25 -24.55 -5.64 12.09
C CYS A 25 -23.13 -5.11 11.86
N THR A 26 -22.16 -5.68 12.59
CA THR A 26 -20.75 -5.34 12.43
C THR A 26 -20.22 -5.76 11.07
N THR A 27 -19.21 -5.05 10.59
CA THR A 27 -18.44 -5.38 9.39
C THR A 27 -17.12 -6.07 9.71
N GLU A 28 -16.86 -6.41 10.98
CA GLU A 28 -15.61 -7.04 11.41
C GLU A 28 -15.39 -8.38 10.72
N PHE A 29 -14.16 -8.59 10.24
CA PHE A 29 -13.73 -9.82 9.61
C PHE A 29 -13.47 -10.93 10.64
N GLY A 30 -13.75 -12.19 10.31
CA GLY A 30 -13.29 -13.36 11.07
C GLY A 30 -14.19 -13.79 12.24
N GLY A 31 -15.45 -13.34 12.31
CA GLY A 31 -16.40 -13.89 13.28
C GLY A 31 -16.84 -15.32 12.98
N GLU A 32 -17.38 -16.03 13.98
CA GLU A 32 -18.01 -17.35 13.76
C GLU A 32 -19.07 -17.28 12.67
N PRO A 33 -19.20 -18.28 11.80
CA PRO A 33 -20.12 -18.26 10.67
C PRO A 33 -21.56 -17.88 11.07
N ASN A 34 -22.17 -16.98 10.31
CA ASN A 34 -23.54 -16.50 10.49
C ASN A 34 -23.84 -15.79 11.83
N THR A 35 -22.83 -15.29 12.55
CA THR A 35 -23.03 -14.51 13.78
C THR A 35 -23.17 -13.00 13.54
N HIS A 36 -22.69 -12.50 12.41
CA HIS A 36 -22.80 -11.10 11.99
C HIS A 36 -23.94 -10.89 10.99
N ALA A 37 -25.07 -11.59 11.19
CA ALA A 37 -26.23 -11.54 10.32
C ALA A 37 -27.51 -11.21 11.10
N CYS A 38 -28.43 -10.51 10.46
CA CYS A 38 -29.74 -10.15 11.03
C CYS A 38 -30.83 -10.29 9.95
N PRO A 39 -32.11 -10.21 10.32
CA PRO A 39 -33.19 -10.29 9.34
C PRO A 39 -33.10 -9.32 8.17
N ILE A 40 -32.50 -8.13 8.37
CA ILE A 40 -32.37 -7.12 7.31
C ILE A 40 -31.32 -7.56 6.27
N CYS A 41 -30.10 -7.86 6.68
CA CYS A 41 -29.06 -8.24 5.72
C CYS A 41 -29.28 -9.63 5.09
N THR A 42 -30.10 -10.50 5.72
CA THR A 42 -30.54 -11.77 5.15
C THR A 42 -31.86 -11.68 4.35
N GLY A 43 -32.45 -10.49 4.27
CA GLY A 43 -33.61 -10.23 3.42
C GLY A 43 -34.89 -10.96 3.85
N MET A 44 -35.13 -11.12 5.15
CA MET A 44 -36.35 -11.73 5.65
C MET A 44 -37.60 -10.92 5.26
N PRO A 45 -38.75 -11.56 5.02
CA PRO A 45 -40.00 -10.86 4.66
C PRO A 45 -40.39 -9.77 5.66
N GLY A 46 -40.69 -8.57 5.15
CA GLY A 46 -41.17 -7.44 5.96
C GLY A 46 -40.07 -6.55 6.55
N VAL A 47 -38.80 -6.81 6.26
CA VAL A 47 -37.72 -5.92 6.68
C VAL A 47 -37.63 -4.68 5.79
N LEU A 48 -37.20 -3.56 6.39
CA LEU A 48 -36.98 -2.30 5.68
C LEU A 48 -35.50 -1.87 5.84
N PRO A 49 -34.72 -1.84 4.74
CA PRO A 49 -33.36 -1.40 4.76
C PRO A 49 -33.25 0.11 4.98
N VAL A 50 -32.19 0.57 5.64
CA VAL A 50 -31.87 1.99 5.80
C VAL A 50 -30.42 2.22 5.42
N LEU A 51 -30.17 3.05 4.40
CA LEU A 51 -28.85 3.30 3.90
C LEU A 51 -27.96 3.99 4.95
N ASN A 52 -26.80 3.42 5.19
CA ASN A 52 -25.78 3.98 6.08
C ASN A 52 -25.17 5.24 5.47
N LYS A 53 -25.38 6.39 6.10
CA LYS A 53 -24.85 7.68 5.65
C LYS A 53 -23.34 7.67 5.46
N LYS A 54 -22.59 6.93 6.30
CA LYS A 54 -21.12 6.85 6.23
C LYS A 54 -20.65 6.15 4.95
N VAL A 55 -21.42 5.22 4.42
CA VAL A 55 -21.16 4.57 3.14
C VAL A 55 -21.18 5.59 2.00
N VAL A 56 -22.19 6.46 1.96
CA VAL A 56 -22.27 7.54 0.96
C VAL A 56 -21.10 8.50 1.10
N GLU A 57 -20.79 8.93 2.32
CA GLU A 57 -19.65 9.80 2.61
C GLU A 57 -18.34 9.18 2.10
N TYR A 58 -18.10 7.90 2.36
CA TYR A 58 -16.88 7.22 1.93
C TYR A 58 -16.80 7.07 0.41
N ALA A 59 -17.92 6.77 -0.26
CA ALA A 59 -17.95 6.72 -1.71
C ALA A 59 -17.68 8.11 -2.34
N VAL A 60 -18.24 9.19 -1.77
CA VAL A 60 -17.95 10.56 -2.20
C VAL A 60 -16.48 10.92 -1.96
N ARG A 61 -15.89 10.54 -0.82
CA ARG A 61 -14.45 10.74 -0.56
C ARG A 61 -13.59 10.06 -1.61
N ALA A 62 -13.90 8.79 -1.93
CA ALA A 62 -13.20 8.03 -2.97
C ALA A 62 -13.34 8.72 -4.34
N GLY A 63 -14.55 9.16 -4.70
CA GLY A 63 -14.81 9.88 -5.94
C GLY A 63 -14.02 11.20 -6.03
N LEU A 64 -14.03 12.02 -4.98
CA LEU A 64 -13.27 13.28 -4.95
C LEU A 64 -11.76 13.05 -5.03
N ALA A 65 -11.25 12.06 -4.31
CA ALA A 65 -9.82 11.71 -4.31
C ALA A 65 -9.33 11.15 -5.66
N THR A 66 -10.23 10.62 -6.47
CA THR A 66 -9.94 10.09 -7.80
C THR A 66 -10.46 11.01 -8.93
N ASN A 67 -10.69 12.28 -8.63
CA ASN A 67 -11.09 13.32 -9.58
C ASN A 67 -12.44 13.04 -10.29
N CYS A 68 -13.33 12.27 -9.68
CA CYS A 68 -14.65 12.01 -10.23
C CYS A 68 -15.59 13.21 -10.07
N ARG A 69 -16.53 13.31 -10.99
CA ARG A 69 -17.74 14.11 -10.81
C ARG A 69 -18.67 13.39 -9.84
N ILE A 70 -19.13 14.06 -8.80
CA ILE A 70 -20.11 13.55 -7.84
C ILE A 70 -21.51 13.93 -8.31
N ALA A 71 -22.43 12.96 -8.37
CA ALA A 71 -23.81 13.19 -8.72
C ALA A 71 -24.57 13.85 -7.54
N GLU A 72 -25.37 14.87 -7.84
CA GLU A 72 -26.27 15.47 -6.84
C GLU A 72 -27.40 14.53 -6.46
N TYR A 73 -27.83 13.72 -7.40
CA TYR A 73 -28.90 12.74 -7.25
C TYR A 73 -28.43 11.38 -7.76
N SER A 74 -28.64 10.36 -6.98
CA SER A 74 -28.34 8.97 -7.29
C SER A 74 -29.38 8.05 -6.64
N LYS A 75 -29.39 6.79 -7.04
CA LYS A 75 -30.33 5.79 -6.48
C LYS A 75 -29.65 4.43 -6.38
N GLN A 76 -30.26 3.57 -5.58
CA GLN A 76 -29.92 2.16 -5.53
C GLN A 76 -30.83 1.37 -6.48
N ASP A 77 -30.28 0.36 -7.15
CA ASP A 77 -30.97 -0.54 -8.06
C ASP A 77 -30.82 -1.98 -7.58
N ARG A 78 -31.80 -2.81 -7.89
CA ARG A 78 -31.71 -4.27 -7.71
C ARG A 78 -31.08 -4.89 -8.95
N LYS A 79 -29.93 -5.55 -8.77
CA LYS A 79 -29.28 -6.43 -9.73
C LYS A 79 -29.76 -7.85 -9.48
N ASN A 80 -30.72 -8.32 -10.27
CA ASN A 80 -31.42 -9.57 -9.99
C ASN A 80 -30.66 -10.76 -10.57
N TYR A 81 -30.18 -11.62 -9.71
CA TYR A 81 -29.67 -12.93 -10.06
C TYR A 81 -29.74 -13.86 -8.85
N PHE A 82 -29.93 -15.13 -9.10
CA PHE A 82 -30.02 -16.12 -8.04
C PHE A 82 -28.68 -16.81 -7.83
N TYR A 83 -28.17 -16.70 -6.60
CA TYR A 83 -27.01 -17.45 -6.16
C TYR A 83 -27.12 -17.72 -4.64
N PRO A 84 -26.57 -18.86 -4.12
CA PRO A 84 -26.78 -19.22 -2.71
C PRO A 84 -26.28 -18.21 -1.68
N ASP A 85 -25.23 -17.45 -1.99
CA ASP A 85 -24.66 -16.41 -1.14
C ASP A 85 -25.40 -15.05 -1.23
N LEU A 86 -26.45 -14.97 -2.06
CA LEU A 86 -27.37 -13.83 -2.14
C LEU A 86 -28.71 -14.19 -1.48
N PRO A 87 -28.91 -13.92 -0.18
CA PRO A 87 -30.13 -14.34 0.52
C PRO A 87 -31.40 -13.67 0.01
N LYS A 88 -31.28 -12.50 -0.60
CA LYS A 88 -32.38 -11.72 -1.19
C LYS A 88 -32.68 -12.10 -2.65
N ALA A 89 -31.89 -12.96 -3.28
CA ALA A 89 -31.90 -13.26 -4.71
C ALA A 89 -31.61 -12.04 -5.62
N PHE A 90 -31.10 -10.97 -5.07
CA PHE A 90 -30.58 -9.80 -5.77
C PHE A 90 -29.46 -9.15 -4.95
N GLN A 91 -28.59 -8.43 -5.65
CA GLN A 91 -27.61 -7.53 -5.04
C GLN A 91 -28.09 -6.10 -5.23
N THR A 92 -28.07 -5.30 -4.16
CA THR A 92 -28.33 -3.87 -4.29
C THR A 92 -27.06 -3.19 -4.78
N SER A 93 -27.18 -2.43 -5.88
CA SER A 93 -26.08 -1.79 -6.60
C SER A 93 -26.56 -0.46 -7.20
N GLN A 94 -25.82 0.14 -8.13
CA GLN A 94 -26.23 1.31 -8.89
C GLN A 94 -25.96 1.08 -10.38
N TYR A 95 -26.92 1.28 -11.24
CA TYR A 95 -26.80 0.96 -12.66
C TYR A 95 -26.65 2.20 -13.53
N ASP A 96 -27.71 2.95 -13.75
CA ASP A 96 -27.76 4.09 -14.68
C ASP A 96 -27.41 5.44 -14.04
N LEU A 97 -27.49 5.54 -12.71
CA LEU A 97 -27.16 6.75 -11.95
C LEU A 97 -26.11 6.47 -10.87
N PRO A 98 -24.86 6.15 -11.25
CA PRO A 98 -23.78 5.93 -10.30
C PRO A 98 -23.49 7.21 -9.52
N LEU A 99 -23.06 7.07 -8.26
CA LEU A 99 -22.75 8.20 -7.40
C LEU A 99 -21.57 9.04 -7.91
N CYS A 100 -20.56 8.39 -8.50
CA CYS A 100 -19.38 9.07 -9.05
C CYS A 100 -19.12 8.62 -10.48
N SER A 101 -18.66 9.55 -11.33
CA SER A 101 -18.39 9.28 -12.75
C SER A 101 -17.23 10.14 -13.31
N ASN A 102 -16.65 9.68 -14.42
CA ASN A 102 -15.67 10.45 -15.21
C ASN A 102 -14.47 10.94 -14.39
N GLY A 103 -13.89 10.06 -13.57
CA GLY A 103 -12.68 10.34 -12.82
C GLY A 103 -11.42 9.90 -13.53
N TYR A 104 -10.28 10.04 -12.83
CA TYR A 104 -8.99 9.53 -13.33
C TYR A 104 -7.96 9.42 -12.21
N ILE A 105 -6.94 8.58 -12.47
CA ILE A 105 -5.69 8.54 -11.71
C ILE A 105 -4.56 8.66 -12.72
N ASP A 106 -3.61 9.56 -12.48
CA ASP A 106 -2.39 9.64 -13.24
C ASP A 106 -1.37 8.65 -12.66
N ILE A 107 -0.79 7.80 -13.50
CA ILE A 107 0.25 6.82 -13.14
C ILE A 107 1.57 7.21 -13.80
N GLU A 108 2.68 6.82 -13.17
CA GLU A 108 4.01 7.03 -13.70
C GLU A 108 4.70 5.68 -13.95
N VAL A 109 5.02 5.40 -15.20
CA VAL A 109 5.69 4.17 -15.62
C VAL A 109 6.83 4.54 -16.58
N ASP A 110 8.04 4.07 -16.30
CA ASP A 110 9.25 4.33 -17.10
C ASP A 110 9.51 5.84 -17.36
N GLY A 111 9.25 6.67 -16.33
CA GLY A 111 9.43 8.12 -16.38
C GLY A 111 8.40 8.86 -17.26
N LYS A 112 7.29 8.20 -17.62
CA LYS A 112 6.19 8.78 -18.38
C LYS A 112 4.93 8.78 -17.55
N THR A 113 4.28 9.95 -17.46
CA THR A 113 2.97 10.07 -16.83
C THR A 113 1.89 9.67 -17.84
N LYS A 114 0.97 8.83 -17.39
CA LYS A 114 -0.19 8.40 -18.18
C LYS A 114 -1.47 8.51 -17.36
N ARG A 115 -2.49 9.09 -17.94
CA ARG A 115 -3.82 9.16 -17.34
C ARG A 115 -4.61 7.90 -17.59
N ILE A 116 -5.14 7.31 -16.51
CA ILE A 116 -6.08 6.19 -16.57
C ILE A 116 -7.45 6.71 -16.14
N GLY A 117 -8.41 6.66 -17.02
CA GLY A 117 -9.79 7.09 -16.79
C GLY A 117 -10.51 6.13 -15.83
N ILE A 118 -11.40 6.71 -15.03
CA ILE A 118 -12.37 5.99 -14.22
C ILE A 118 -13.76 6.32 -14.77
N THR A 119 -14.42 5.32 -15.32
CA THR A 119 -15.77 5.46 -15.87
C THR A 119 -16.75 5.81 -14.76
N ARG A 120 -16.71 5.06 -13.65
CA ARG A 120 -17.60 5.25 -12.50
C ARG A 120 -17.04 4.65 -11.21
N ILE A 121 -17.55 5.18 -10.10
CA ILE A 121 -17.51 4.54 -8.79
C ILE A 121 -18.93 4.49 -8.28
N HIS A 122 -19.40 3.31 -7.93
CA HIS A 122 -20.75 3.13 -7.40
C HIS A 122 -20.77 2.30 -6.12
N ILE A 123 -21.84 2.46 -5.35
CA ILE A 123 -22.05 1.77 -4.09
C ILE A 123 -22.78 0.47 -4.36
N GLU A 124 -22.37 -0.60 -3.71
CA GLU A 124 -23.06 -1.88 -3.68
C GLU A 124 -22.86 -2.62 -2.36
N GLU A 125 -23.62 -3.68 -2.16
CA GLU A 125 -23.42 -4.58 -1.03
C GLU A 125 -22.64 -5.82 -1.41
N ASP A 126 -21.84 -6.35 -0.48
CA ASP A 126 -21.15 -7.62 -0.71
C ASP A 126 -22.10 -8.82 -0.50
N ALA A 127 -21.83 -9.91 -1.19
CA ALA A 127 -22.48 -11.19 -1.03
C ALA A 127 -21.92 -11.95 0.17
N GLY A 128 -22.61 -13.02 0.58
CA GLY A 128 -22.09 -13.97 1.55
C GLY A 128 -20.86 -14.74 1.03
N LYS A 129 -20.43 -15.73 1.77
CA LYS A 129 -19.32 -16.61 1.41
C LYS A 129 -19.82 -18.03 1.19
N LEU A 130 -19.53 -18.60 0.01
CA LEU A 130 -19.71 -20.02 -0.26
C LEU A 130 -18.46 -20.79 0.10
N MET A 131 -18.63 -21.87 0.83
CA MET A 131 -17.60 -22.84 1.14
C MET A 131 -18.02 -24.20 0.58
N HIS A 132 -17.19 -24.74 -0.29
CA HIS A 132 -17.38 -26.08 -0.84
C HIS A 132 -16.50 -27.05 -0.05
N ASP A 133 -17.11 -28.07 0.51
CA ASP A 133 -16.39 -29.18 1.13
C ASP A 133 -16.10 -30.21 0.04
N GLU A 134 -14.84 -30.61 -0.12
CA GLU A 134 -14.43 -31.63 -1.08
C GLU A 134 -14.98 -33.03 -0.71
N TRP A 135 -15.41 -33.20 0.51
CA TRP A 135 -15.89 -34.45 1.08
C TRP A 135 -17.42 -34.58 1.15
N ASP A 136 -18.14 -33.48 0.90
CA ASP A 136 -19.61 -33.44 0.94
C ASP A 136 -20.16 -32.87 -0.38
N THR A 137 -21.35 -33.35 -0.77
CA THR A 137 -22.11 -32.79 -1.90
C THR A 137 -22.81 -31.48 -1.57
N ALA A 138 -22.68 -31.01 -0.34
CA ALA A 138 -23.29 -29.77 0.16
C ALA A 138 -22.35 -28.57 0.02
N SER A 139 -22.93 -27.39 -0.17
CA SER A 139 -22.25 -26.12 -0.04
C SER A 139 -22.66 -25.44 1.25
N LEU A 140 -21.70 -25.01 2.07
CA LEU A 140 -21.96 -24.23 3.27
C LEU A 140 -22.00 -22.75 2.92
N ILE A 141 -22.88 -22.00 3.57
CA ILE A 141 -23.06 -20.58 3.32
C ILE A 141 -22.83 -19.80 4.62
N ASP A 142 -21.93 -18.83 4.55
CA ASP A 142 -21.71 -17.89 5.63
C ASP A 142 -22.15 -16.48 5.20
N TYR A 143 -23.18 -15.94 5.87
CA TYR A 143 -23.73 -14.61 5.61
C TYR A 143 -23.08 -13.48 6.41
N ASN A 144 -21.97 -13.71 7.12
CA ASN A 144 -21.30 -12.66 7.87
C ASN A 144 -20.89 -11.48 6.98
N ARG A 145 -20.41 -11.77 5.74
CA ARG A 145 -20.05 -10.73 4.79
C ARG A 145 -21.23 -10.11 4.05
N CYS A 146 -22.37 -10.79 3.99
CA CYS A 146 -23.57 -10.31 3.29
C CYS A 146 -23.97 -8.92 3.79
N GLY A 147 -24.08 -7.94 2.90
CA GLY A 147 -24.41 -6.56 3.22
C GLY A 147 -23.25 -5.71 3.77
N VAL A 148 -22.00 -6.22 3.74
CA VAL A 148 -20.82 -5.37 3.94
C VAL A 148 -20.75 -4.34 2.81
N PRO A 149 -20.56 -3.05 3.13
CA PRO A 149 -20.56 -2.01 2.09
C PRO A 149 -19.35 -2.13 1.17
N LEU A 150 -19.58 -2.06 -0.12
CA LEU A 150 -18.58 -2.02 -1.17
C LEU A 150 -18.70 -0.74 -1.99
N ILE A 151 -17.58 -0.33 -2.58
CA ILE A 151 -17.55 0.45 -3.81
C ILE A 151 -16.94 -0.37 -4.93
N GLU A 152 -17.57 -0.32 -6.11
CA GLU A 152 -16.98 -0.84 -7.34
C GLU A 152 -16.44 0.33 -8.16
N ILE A 153 -15.18 0.23 -8.55
CA ILE A 153 -14.43 1.21 -9.34
C ILE A 153 -14.17 0.59 -10.70
N VAL A 154 -14.77 1.16 -11.74
CA VAL A 154 -14.62 0.69 -13.13
C VAL A 154 -13.75 1.66 -13.89
N THR A 155 -12.66 1.17 -14.47
CA THR A 155 -11.75 2.00 -15.28
C THR A 155 -12.12 2.00 -16.76
N GLU A 156 -11.64 3.02 -17.48
CA GLU A 156 -11.54 2.96 -18.93
C GLU A 156 -10.45 1.93 -19.35
N PRO A 157 -10.53 1.36 -20.56
CA PRO A 157 -9.56 0.39 -21.06
C PRO A 157 -8.28 1.08 -21.55
N ASP A 158 -7.68 1.90 -20.71
CA ASP A 158 -6.54 2.73 -21.05
C ASP A 158 -5.19 2.05 -20.86
N MET A 159 -5.12 1.02 -19.99
CA MET A 159 -3.86 0.36 -19.66
C MET A 159 -3.40 -0.56 -20.80
N ARG A 160 -2.07 -0.66 -20.97
CA ARG A 160 -1.41 -1.38 -22.09
C ARG A 160 -0.37 -2.39 -21.63
N SER A 161 -0.09 -2.47 -20.31
CA SER A 161 0.89 -3.40 -19.77
C SER A 161 0.54 -3.85 -18.35
N ALA A 162 1.08 -4.99 -17.94
CA ALA A 162 0.97 -5.49 -16.56
C ALA A 162 1.56 -4.51 -15.53
N GLN A 163 2.61 -3.77 -15.92
CA GLN A 163 3.23 -2.77 -15.06
C GLN A 163 2.31 -1.56 -14.84
N GLU A 164 1.61 -1.10 -15.88
CA GLU A 164 0.61 -0.03 -15.75
C GLU A 164 -0.55 -0.45 -14.83
N VAL A 165 -1.02 -1.69 -14.94
CA VAL A 165 -2.05 -2.27 -14.05
C VAL A 165 -1.57 -2.28 -12.60
N ARG A 166 -0.35 -2.75 -12.37
CA ARG A 166 0.23 -2.81 -11.03
C ARG A 166 0.33 -1.42 -10.41
N VAL A 167 0.91 -0.45 -11.12
CA VAL A 167 1.10 0.92 -10.60
C VAL A 167 -0.25 1.59 -10.34
N PHE A 168 -1.23 1.39 -11.23
CA PHE A 168 -2.59 1.91 -11.02
C PHE A 168 -3.21 1.35 -9.72
N LEU A 169 -3.13 0.03 -9.49
CA LEU A 169 -3.69 -0.61 -8.31
C LEU A 169 -2.95 -0.21 -7.02
N GLU A 170 -1.62 -0.05 -7.07
CA GLU A 170 -0.82 0.45 -5.96
C GLU A 170 -1.24 1.89 -5.61
N ASN A 171 -1.40 2.76 -6.60
CA ASN A 171 -1.85 4.15 -6.39
C ASN A 171 -3.29 4.21 -5.85
N LEU A 172 -4.21 3.43 -6.43
CA LEU A 172 -5.59 3.37 -5.96
C LEU A 172 -5.66 2.89 -4.51
N LYS A 173 -4.95 1.81 -4.18
CA LYS A 173 -4.84 1.30 -2.80
C LYS A 173 -4.35 2.39 -1.86
N ALA A 174 -3.25 3.06 -2.20
CA ALA A 174 -2.70 4.14 -1.38
C ALA A 174 -3.71 5.29 -1.17
N ILE A 175 -4.40 5.71 -2.23
CA ILE A 175 -5.45 6.74 -2.14
C ILE A 175 -6.55 6.31 -1.17
N LEU A 176 -7.13 5.11 -1.32
CA LEU A 176 -8.21 4.63 -0.46
C LEU A 176 -7.81 4.49 1.01
N GLN A 177 -6.57 4.08 1.27
CA GLN A 177 -6.01 4.03 2.62
C GLN A 177 -5.75 5.42 3.20
N TYR A 178 -5.22 6.36 2.43
CA TYR A 178 -4.97 7.74 2.88
C TYR A 178 -6.24 8.47 3.31
N ILE A 179 -7.33 8.26 2.60
CA ILE A 179 -8.62 8.87 2.92
C ILE A 179 -9.44 8.06 3.94
N ASP A 180 -8.87 7.01 4.54
CA ASP A 180 -9.48 6.13 5.54
C ASP A 180 -10.82 5.51 5.08
N VAL A 181 -10.93 5.17 3.81
CA VAL A 181 -12.16 4.60 3.21
C VAL A 181 -12.13 3.07 3.23
N SER A 182 -10.96 2.46 3.03
CA SER A 182 -10.77 1.01 3.03
C SER A 182 -9.39 0.65 3.56
N ASP A 183 -9.25 -0.51 4.19
CA ASP A 183 -7.95 -1.08 4.57
C ASP A 183 -7.22 -1.76 3.40
N CYS A 184 -7.96 -2.07 2.33
CA CYS A 184 -7.43 -2.62 1.07
C CYS A 184 -6.58 -3.88 1.23
N LYS A 185 -6.99 -4.83 2.08
CA LYS A 185 -6.31 -6.10 2.30
C LYS A 185 -6.82 -7.17 1.34
N MET A 186 -6.02 -7.51 0.34
CA MET A 186 -6.40 -8.54 -0.65
C MET A 186 -6.55 -9.92 -0.03
N GLN A 187 -5.76 -10.25 1.01
CA GLN A 187 -5.80 -11.55 1.68
C GLN A 187 -7.11 -11.78 2.46
N GLU A 188 -7.69 -10.70 3.00
CA GLU A 188 -8.98 -10.72 3.70
C GLU A 188 -10.16 -10.51 2.72
N GLY A 189 -9.87 -10.15 1.46
CA GLY A 189 -10.87 -9.91 0.41
C GLY A 189 -11.47 -8.50 0.42
N SER A 190 -10.94 -7.58 1.25
CA SER A 190 -11.41 -6.18 1.28
C SER A 190 -10.96 -5.34 0.09
N LEU A 191 -10.02 -5.86 -0.72
CA LEU A 191 -9.70 -5.35 -2.06
C LEU A 191 -9.67 -6.50 -3.05
N ARG A 192 -10.46 -6.43 -4.11
CA ARG A 192 -10.51 -7.41 -5.20
C ARG A 192 -10.41 -6.68 -6.52
N ALA A 193 -9.77 -7.30 -7.51
CA ALA A 193 -9.67 -6.73 -8.84
C ALA A 193 -9.93 -7.80 -9.90
N ASP A 194 -10.85 -7.54 -10.79
CA ASP A 194 -11.11 -8.31 -12.00
C ASP A 194 -10.50 -7.58 -13.19
N ILE A 195 -9.87 -8.33 -14.08
CA ILE A 195 -9.17 -7.76 -15.23
C ILE A 195 -9.93 -8.06 -16.49
N ASN A 196 -10.30 -7.03 -17.24
CA ASN A 196 -10.85 -7.11 -18.58
C ASN A 196 -9.71 -6.88 -19.56
N LEU A 197 -9.34 -7.92 -20.31
CA LEU A 197 -8.20 -7.91 -21.22
C LEU A 197 -8.60 -8.33 -22.64
N SER A 198 -8.12 -7.59 -23.63
CA SER A 198 -8.14 -7.97 -25.04
C SER A 198 -6.81 -7.66 -25.70
N VAL A 199 -6.54 -8.26 -26.84
CA VAL A 199 -5.40 -7.92 -27.70
C VAL A 199 -5.88 -7.53 -29.09
N ARG A 200 -5.19 -6.60 -29.74
CA ARG A 200 -5.47 -6.18 -31.11
C ARG A 200 -4.16 -5.90 -31.86
N PRO A 201 -4.13 -6.00 -33.19
CA PRO A 201 -2.98 -5.55 -33.98
C PRO A 201 -2.65 -4.07 -33.71
N VAL A 202 -1.38 -3.75 -33.63
CA VAL A 202 -0.92 -2.36 -33.44
C VAL A 202 -1.47 -1.48 -34.57
N GLY A 203 -2.07 -0.34 -34.19
CA GLY A 203 -2.70 0.61 -35.11
C GLY A 203 -4.18 0.34 -35.43
N GLN A 204 -4.74 -0.80 -35.00
CA GLN A 204 -6.17 -1.06 -35.11
C GLN A 204 -6.95 -0.22 -34.11
N LYS A 205 -8.07 0.41 -34.52
CA LYS A 205 -8.91 1.22 -33.61
C LYS A 205 -9.91 0.37 -32.82
N GLU A 206 -10.49 -0.63 -33.45
CA GLU A 206 -11.48 -1.53 -32.87
C GLU A 206 -10.82 -2.41 -31.81
N LEU A 207 -11.52 -2.58 -30.68
CA LEU A 207 -11.05 -3.45 -29.60
C LEU A 207 -11.14 -4.92 -30.03
N GLY A 208 -10.21 -5.74 -29.54
CA GLY A 208 -10.29 -7.18 -29.65
C GLY A 208 -11.36 -7.79 -28.73
N THR A 209 -11.55 -9.11 -28.85
CA THR A 209 -12.47 -9.85 -27.99
C THR A 209 -11.96 -9.88 -26.57
N ARG A 210 -12.78 -9.42 -25.62
CA ARG A 210 -12.44 -9.29 -24.21
C ARG A 210 -12.60 -10.62 -23.48
N THR A 211 -11.65 -10.95 -22.59
CA THR A 211 -11.82 -11.94 -21.53
C THR A 211 -11.77 -11.25 -20.17
N GLU A 212 -12.52 -11.77 -19.22
CA GLU A 212 -12.54 -11.33 -17.83
C GLU A 212 -11.73 -12.32 -16.97
N MET A 213 -10.70 -11.82 -16.27
CA MET A 213 -9.84 -12.64 -15.42
C MET A 213 -10.23 -12.47 -13.96
N LYS A 214 -10.53 -13.57 -13.27
CA LYS A 214 -10.92 -13.62 -11.85
C LYS A 214 -9.94 -14.45 -11.01
N ASN A 215 -10.15 -14.44 -9.68
CA ASN A 215 -9.34 -15.18 -8.70
C ASN A 215 -7.90 -14.65 -8.58
N LEU A 216 -7.76 -13.35 -8.45
CA LEU A 216 -6.48 -12.66 -8.38
C LEU A 216 -6.23 -12.15 -6.95
N ASN A 217 -5.43 -12.89 -6.19
CA ASN A 217 -5.30 -12.70 -4.74
C ASN A 217 -4.06 -11.86 -4.33
N SER A 218 -3.31 -11.35 -5.29
CA SER A 218 -2.15 -10.47 -5.04
C SER A 218 -1.77 -9.68 -6.29
N PHE A 219 -1.10 -8.55 -6.13
CA PHE A 219 -0.59 -7.78 -7.25
C PHE A 219 0.41 -8.57 -8.12
N LYS A 220 1.16 -9.49 -7.52
CA LYS A 220 2.04 -10.41 -8.27
C LYS A 220 1.25 -11.38 -9.14
N ALA A 221 0.15 -11.93 -8.63
CA ALA A 221 -0.74 -12.80 -9.40
C ALA A 221 -1.40 -12.03 -10.54
N ILE A 222 -1.81 -10.77 -10.31
CA ILE A 222 -2.37 -9.88 -11.31
C ILE A 222 -1.39 -9.66 -12.48
N VAL A 223 -0.14 -9.33 -12.19
CA VAL A 223 0.89 -9.14 -13.23
C VAL A 223 1.06 -10.42 -14.08
N ARG A 224 1.20 -11.57 -13.43
CA ARG A 224 1.34 -12.87 -14.14
C ARG A 224 0.09 -13.22 -14.96
N ALA A 225 -1.08 -12.93 -14.43
CA ALA A 225 -2.34 -13.19 -15.14
C ALA A 225 -2.48 -12.34 -16.40
N VAL A 226 -2.13 -11.05 -16.32
CA VAL A 226 -2.12 -10.15 -17.49
C VAL A 226 -1.16 -10.65 -18.56
N GLU A 227 0.09 -10.96 -18.18
CA GLU A 227 1.10 -11.45 -19.11
C GLU A 227 0.72 -12.81 -19.72
N GLY A 228 0.23 -13.74 -18.89
CA GLY A 228 -0.18 -15.07 -19.33
C GLY A 228 -1.39 -15.04 -20.27
N GLU A 229 -2.41 -14.24 -19.94
CA GLU A 229 -3.61 -14.13 -20.79
C GLU A 229 -3.34 -13.38 -22.08
N ALA A 230 -2.54 -12.32 -22.06
CA ALA A 230 -2.13 -11.62 -23.27
C ALA A 230 -1.39 -12.57 -24.23
N LYS A 231 -0.44 -13.34 -23.71
CA LYS A 231 0.28 -14.35 -24.47
C LYS A 231 -0.66 -15.39 -25.07
N ARG A 232 -1.58 -15.94 -24.25
CA ARG A 232 -2.56 -16.92 -24.72
C ARG A 232 -3.42 -16.38 -25.87
N GLN A 233 -3.94 -15.14 -25.76
CA GLN A 233 -4.77 -14.56 -26.82
C GLN A 233 -3.98 -14.33 -28.10
N ILE A 234 -2.73 -13.87 -28.00
CA ILE A 234 -1.84 -13.70 -29.17
C ILE A 234 -1.59 -15.06 -29.86
N GLU A 235 -1.26 -16.11 -29.10
CA GLU A 235 -1.04 -17.46 -29.64
C GLU A 235 -2.28 -18.01 -30.35
N VAL A 236 -3.49 -17.78 -29.81
CA VAL A 236 -4.75 -18.16 -30.45
C VAL A 236 -4.92 -17.44 -31.81
N LEU A 237 -4.70 -16.12 -31.84
CA LEU A 237 -4.84 -15.34 -33.06
C LEU A 237 -3.78 -15.67 -34.11
N GLU A 238 -2.53 -15.89 -33.70
CA GLU A 238 -1.45 -16.26 -34.63
C GLU A 238 -1.61 -17.67 -35.21
N SER A 239 -2.26 -18.58 -34.47
CA SER A 239 -2.64 -19.90 -35.00
C SER A 239 -3.87 -19.89 -35.92
N GLY A 240 -4.46 -18.71 -36.17
CA GLY A 240 -5.68 -18.56 -37.01
C GLY A 240 -6.98 -18.88 -36.25
N GLY A 241 -6.92 -19.03 -34.91
CA GLY A 241 -8.08 -19.22 -34.06
C GLY A 241 -8.80 -17.90 -33.74
N THR A 242 -9.86 -18.00 -32.93
CA THR A 242 -10.66 -16.86 -32.48
C THR A 242 -10.72 -16.85 -30.96
N VAL A 243 -10.48 -15.69 -30.36
CA VAL A 243 -10.67 -15.49 -28.92
C VAL A 243 -12.16 -15.47 -28.61
N ILE A 244 -12.60 -16.24 -27.61
CA ILE A 244 -13.99 -16.30 -27.16
C ILE A 244 -14.16 -15.32 -25.99
N GLN A 245 -15.27 -14.56 -25.97
CA GLN A 245 -15.61 -13.72 -24.83
C GLN A 245 -16.12 -14.58 -23.68
N GLU A 246 -15.31 -14.70 -22.63
CA GLU A 246 -15.58 -15.56 -21.49
C GLU A 246 -14.98 -15.02 -20.21
N THR A 247 -15.49 -15.49 -19.06
CA THR A 247 -14.85 -15.33 -17.74
C THR A 247 -13.87 -16.48 -17.53
N ARG A 248 -12.64 -16.15 -17.11
CA ARG A 248 -11.56 -17.12 -16.88
C ARG A 248 -11.04 -17.00 -15.45
N ARG A 249 -10.73 -18.15 -14.85
CA ARG A 249 -10.09 -18.23 -13.54
C ARG A 249 -8.58 -18.38 -13.72
N TRP A 250 -7.81 -17.56 -13.04
CA TRP A 250 -6.35 -17.69 -12.97
C TRP A 250 -5.93 -18.76 -11.97
N ASP A 251 -5.03 -19.66 -12.38
CA ASP A 251 -4.31 -20.60 -11.52
C ASP A 251 -2.85 -20.13 -11.40
N ASP A 252 -2.55 -19.51 -10.29
CA ASP A 252 -1.26 -18.86 -10.07
C ASP A 252 -0.11 -19.88 -9.91
N ALA A 253 -0.41 -21.08 -9.39
CA ALA A 253 0.58 -22.14 -9.23
C ALA A 253 1.01 -22.74 -10.58
N LYS A 254 0.08 -22.84 -11.53
CA LYS A 254 0.34 -23.38 -12.86
C LYS A 254 0.67 -22.30 -13.89
N GLY A 255 0.39 -21.03 -13.61
CA GLY A 255 0.61 -19.92 -14.53
C GLY A 255 -0.30 -19.95 -15.76
N VAL A 256 -1.53 -20.46 -15.63
CA VAL A 256 -2.50 -20.59 -16.73
C VAL A 256 -3.89 -20.18 -16.28
N SER A 257 -4.75 -19.85 -17.25
CA SER A 257 -6.16 -19.56 -17.01
C SER A 257 -7.07 -20.67 -17.56
N TYR A 258 -8.20 -20.87 -16.88
CA TYR A 258 -9.25 -21.82 -17.29
C TYR A 258 -10.55 -21.08 -17.52
N ALA A 259 -11.28 -21.44 -18.60
CA ALA A 259 -12.62 -20.96 -18.84
C ALA A 259 -13.58 -21.37 -17.71
N MET A 260 -14.37 -20.44 -17.21
CA MET A 260 -15.42 -20.71 -16.20
C MET A 260 -16.81 -20.78 -16.85
N ARG A 261 -17.17 -19.71 -17.58
CA ARG A 261 -18.45 -19.59 -18.28
C ARG A 261 -18.28 -18.76 -19.54
N SER A 262 -19.09 -19.02 -20.55
CA SER A 262 -19.16 -18.23 -21.78
C SER A 262 -20.17 -17.08 -21.66
N LYS A 263 -20.14 -16.16 -22.61
CA LYS A 263 -21.11 -15.04 -22.70
C LYS A 263 -22.55 -15.51 -22.93
N GLU A 264 -22.75 -16.70 -23.53
CA GLU A 264 -24.09 -17.27 -23.77
C GLU A 264 -24.83 -17.56 -22.46
N GLU A 265 -24.10 -17.71 -21.34
CA GLU A 265 -24.63 -17.88 -19.99
C GLU A 265 -24.77 -16.54 -19.22
N ALA A 266 -24.54 -15.39 -19.88
CA ALA A 266 -24.68 -14.08 -19.25
C ALA A 266 -26.15 -13.81 -18.88
N HIS A 267 -26.41 -13.62 -17.60
CA HIS A 267 -27.74 -13.30 -17.09
C HIS A 267 -28.16 -11.88 -17.48
N ASP A 268 -29.40 -11.72 -17.93
CA ASP A 268 -30.06 -10.42 -17.93
C ASP A 268 -30.43 -10.10 -16.47
N TYR A 269 -29.75 -9.14 -15.86
CA TYR A 269 -29.96 -8.77 -14.48
C TYR A 269 -31.25 -8.02 -14.23
N ARG A 270 -31.99 -7.59 -15.25
CA ARG A 270 -33.28 -6.92 -15.13
C ARG A 270 -33.28 -5.85 -14.04
N TYR A 271 -32.33 -4.91 -14.14
CA TYR A 271 -32.19 -3.83 -13.18
C TYR A 271 -33.49 -3.01 -13.05
N PHE A 272 -33.86 -2.67 -11.82
CA PHE A 272 -34.87 -1.69 -11.51
C PHE A 272 -34.55 -1.00 -10.17
N PRO A 273 -35.07 0.23 -9.91
CA PRO A 273 -34.81 0.94 -8.68
C PRO A 273 -35.24 0.14 -7.45
N GLU A 274 -34.41 0.13 -6.39
CA GLU A 274 -34.77 -0.48 -5.12
C GLU A 274 -35.89 0.31 -4.44
N PRO A 275 -37.11 -0.22 -4.36
CA PRO A 275 -38.28 0.56 -3.90
C PRO A 275 -38.25 0.85 -2.39
N ASP A 276 -37.49 0.08 -1.61
CA ASP A 276 -37.41 0.23 -0.17
C ASP A 276 -36.33 1.26 0.27
N LEU A 277 -35.57 1.81 -0.67
CA LEU A 277 -34.53 2.79 -0.39
C LEU A 277 -34.85 4.15 -0.98
N MET A 278 -34.66 5.18 -0.18
CA MET A 278 -34.77 6.56 -0.63
C MET A 278 -33.63 6.91 -1.59
N PRO A 279 -33.85 7.83 -2.55
CA PRO A 279 -32.80 8.37 -3.37
C PRO A 279 -31.66 8.97 -2.53
N ILE A 280 -30.44 8.90 -3.08
CA ILE A 280 -29.25 9.51 -2.48
C ILE A 280 -29.15 10.94 -3.03
N VAL A 281 -29.14 11.91 -2.13
CA VAL A 281 -28.94 13.33 -2.47
C VAL A 281 -27.68 13.82 -1.78
N VAL A 282 -26.71 14.28 -2.59
CA VAL A 282 -25.46 14.88 -2.14
C VAL A 282 -25.47 16.35 -2.55
N ASP A 283 -25.88 17.21 -1.63
CA ASP A 283 -25.88 18.67 -1.89
C ASP A 283 -24.45 19.25 -1.90
N GLU A 284 -24.31 20.43 -2.47
CA GLU A 284 -23.00 21.10 -2.61
C GLU A 284 -22.35 21.38 -1.26
N LYS A 285 -23.14 21.66 -0.21
CA LYS A 285 -22.62 21.90 1.13
C LYS A 285 -21.96 20.67 1.70
N TRP A 286 -22.66 19.53 1.68
CA TRP A 286 -22.08 18.27 2.18
C TRP A 286 -20.90 17.80 1.35
N LYS A 287 -20.98 17.94 0.02
CA LYS A 287 -19.83 17.65 -0.87
C LYS A 287 -18.62 18.50 -0.52
N GLN A 288 -18.81 19.81 -0.25
CA GLN A 288 -17.70 20.70 0.13
C GLN A 288 -17.13 20.35 1.51
N GLU A 289 -17.97 20.03 2.50
CA GLU A 289 -17.54 19.55 3.82
C GLU A 289 -16.67 18.30 3.71
N ILE A 290 -17.08 17.32 2.87
CA ILE A 290 -16.29 16.12 2.61
C ILE A 290 -14.97 16.46 1.96
N LYS A 291 -14.98 17.33 0.94
CA LYS A 291 -13.76 17.76 0.22
C LYS A 291 -12.76 18.43 1.15
N ASP A 292 -13.21 19.31 2.02
CA ASP A 292 -12.36 20.04 2.98
C ASP A 292 -11.79 19.12 4.08
N SER A 293 -12.42 17.96 4.30
CA SER A 293 -11.97 16.94 5.25
C SER A 293 -10.95 15.95 4.66
N LEU A 294 -10.69 16.00 3.34
CA LEU A 294 -9.72 15.10 2.72
C LEU A 294 -8.30 15.44 3.18
N PRO A 295 -7.48 14.45 3.53
CA PRO A 295 -6.07 14.66 3.80
C PRO A 295 -5.31 14.97 2.51
N GLU A 296 -4.07 15.43 2.64
CA GLU A 296 -3.15 15.49 1.51
C GLU A 296 -2.94 14.09 0.90
N LEU A 297 -3.17 13.98 -0.40
CA LEU A 297 -3.10 12.70 -1.12
C LEU A 297 -1.64 12.28 -1.39
N PRO A 298 -1.37 10.97 -1.63
CA PRO A 298 -0.01 10.45 -1.77
C PRO A 298 0.84 11.21 -2.80
N GLU A 299 0.30 11.52 -3.96
CA GLU A 299 1.03 12.20 -5.04
C GLU A 299 1.38 13.66 -4.70
N ALA A 300 0.47 14.39 -4.04
CA ALA A 300 0.73 15.73 -3.56
C ALA A 300 1.81 15.72 -2.47
N ARG A 301 1.73 14.76 -1.55
CA ARG A 301 2.70 14.54 -0.47
C ARG A 301 4.08 14.16 -1.02
N LYS A 302 4.15 13.29 -2.03
CA LYS A 302 5.39 12.95 -2.75
C LYS A 302 6.04 14.20 -3.33
N LYS A 303 5.28 15.01 -4.06
CA LYS A 303 5.77 16.27 -4.63
C LYS A 303 6.28 17.24 -3.56
N ARG A 304 5.57 17.34 -2.45
CA ARG A 304 6.00 18.14 -1.31
C ARG A 304 7.32 17.63 -0.72
N TYR A 305 7.49 16.34 -0.52
CA TYR A 305 8.74 15.77 0.00
C TYR A 305 9.95 16.05 -0.90
N ILE A 306 9.75 16.00 -2.22
CA ILE A 306 10.80 16.34 -3.19
C ILE A 306 11.14 17.84 -3.10
N ASN A 307 10.13 18.71 -3.07
CA ASN A 307 10.33 20.15 -3.17
C ASN A 307 10.77 20.79 -1.85
N GLU A 308 10.19 20.39 -0.71
CA GLU A 308 10.45 21.01 0.59
C GLU A 308 11.64 20.36 1.32
N TYR A 309 11.76 19.03 1.26
CA TYR A 309 12.82 18.30 1.95
C TYR A 309 13.99 17.91 1.05
N GLY A 310 13.89 18.17 -0.26
CA GLY A 310 14.96 17.83 -1.22
C GLY A 310 15.23 16.33 -1.32
N LEU A 311 14.22 15.47 -1.08
CA LEU A 311 14.38 14.04 -1.16
C LEU A 311 14.46 13.57 -2.62
N PRO A 312 15.23 12.50 -2.90
CA PRO A 312 15.16 11.80 -4.18
C PRO A 312 13.73 11.30 -4.44
N GLU A 313 13.32 11.30 -5.70
CA GLU A 313 11.99 10.85 -6.10
C GLU A 313 11.69 9.41 -5.66
N TYR A 314 12.68 8.54 -5.75
CA TYR A 314 12.57 7.15 -5.30
C TYR A 314 12.23 7.05 -3.80
N ASP A 315 12.95 7.81 -2.95
CA ASP A 315 12.73 7.82 -1.52
C ASP A 315 11.34 8.40 -1.19
N ALA A 316 11.00 9.53 -1.81
CA ALA A 316 9.69 10.15 -1.64
C ALA A 316 8.55 9.22 -2.04
N SER A 317 8.70 8.45 -3.12
CA SER A 317 7.69 7.47 -3.57
C SER A 317 7.49 6.35 -2.55
N ILE A 318 8.55 5.81 -1.97
CA ILE A 318 8.45 4.75 -0.96
C ILE A 318 7.84 5.29 0.35
N LEU A 319 8.31 6.45 0.80
CA LEU A 319 7.80 7.07 2.04
C LEU A 319 6.30 7.39 1.96
N THR A 320 5.80 7.74 0.78
CA THR A 320 4.39 8.10 0.59
C THR A 320 3.50 6.95 0.11
N ALA A 321 4.06 5.76 -0.13
CA ALA A 321 3.27 4.58 -0.51
C ALA A 321 2.34 4.09 0.62
N SER A 322 2.68 4.36 1.89
CA SER A 322 1.85 4.08 3.07
C SER A 322 1.62 5.37 3.86
N LYS A 323 0.37 5.61 4.26
CA LYS A 323 -0.01 6.76 5.11
C LYS A 323 0.76 6.73 6.44
N ALA A 324 0.82 5.57 7.09
CA ALA A 324 1.49 5.42 8.37
C ALA A 324 3.00 5.71 8.28
N LEU A 325 3.66 5.27 7.20
CA LEU A 325 5.08 5.55 6.98
C LEU A 325 5.32 7.03 6.70
N ALA A 326 4.45 7.66 5.92
CA ALA A 326 4.53 9.09 5.64
C ALA A 326 4.28 9.94 6.90
N ASP A 327 3.31 9.56 7.72
CA ASP A 327 3.01 10.23 9.00
C ASP A 327 4.18 10.06 9.99
N PHE A 328 4.80 8.88 10.03
CA PHE A 328 6.01 8.63 10.82
C PHE A 328 7.20 9.48 10.36
N PHE A 329 7.43 9.59 9.05
CA PHE A 329 8.46 10.48 8.49
C PHE A 329 8.21 11.93 8.88
N GLU A 330 6.96 12.42 8.72
CA GLU A 330 6.62 13.81 9.09
C GLU A 330 6.73 14.08 10.58
N ASP A 331 6.36 13.11 11.43
CA ASP A 331 6.59 13.25 12.87
C ASP A 331 8.08 13.36 13.20
N ALA A 332 8.94 12.63 12.50
CA ALA A 332 10.37 12.76 12.66
C ALA A 332 10.89 14.13 12.20
N VAL A 333 10.58 14.57 10.97
CA VAL A 333 11.13 15.82 10.42
C VAL A 333 10.60 17.08 11.09
N LYS A 334 9.51 17.03 11.83
CA LYS A 334 9.09 18.13 12.72
C LYS A 334 10.07 18.40 13.85
N ASN A 335 10.90 17.45 14.20
CA ASN A 335 11.81 17.47 15.35
C ASN A 335 13.30 17.51 14.95
N THR A 336 13.63 17.61 13.66
CA THR A 336 15.00 17.75 13.15
C THR A 336 15.00 18.40 11.77
N ASP A 337 16.03 19.20 11.47
CA ASP A 337 16.21 19.80 10.16
C ASP A 337 16.86 18.86 9.13
N ASN A 338 17.27 17.66 9.57
CA ASN A 338 18.00 16.68 8.72
C ASN A 338 17.05 15.63 8.13
N ALA A 339 16.11 16.08 7.28
CA ALA A 339 15.12 15.20 6.63
C ALA A 339 15.75 14.07 5.81
N LYS A 340 16.92 14.34 5.20
CA LYS A 340 17.64 13.32 4.41
C LYS A 340 18.18 12.20 5.29
N ALA A 341 18.72 12.51 6.46
CA ALA A 341 19.16 11.47 7.40
C ALA A 341 17.97 10.65 7.91
N VAL A 342 16.85 11.29 8.24
CA VAL A 342 15.61 10.59 8.61
C VAL A 342 15.18 9.63 7.51
N SER A 343 15.11 10.09 6.26
CA SER A 343 14.80 9.24 5.10
C SER A 343 15.75 8.05 5.00
N ASN A 344 17.05 8.28 5.10
CA ASN A 344 18.05 7.22 5.02
C ASN A 344 17.85 6.13 6.10
N TRP A 345 17.55 6.53 7.34
CA TRP A 345 17.26 5.59 8.43
C TRP A 345 15.99 4.78 8.18
N ILE A 346 14.95 5.42 7.65
CA ILE A 346 13.71 4.72 7.29
C ILE A 346 13.98 3.73 6.15
N MET A 347 14.59 4.20 5.06
CA MET A 347 14.85 3.38 3.86
C MET A 347 15.80 2.21 4.11
N GLY A 348 16.81 2.42 4.94
CA GLY A 348 17.84 1.41 5.23
C GLY A 348 17.46 0.47 6.36
N ASP A 349 17.33 1.00 7.58
CA ASP A 349 17.22 0.17 8.78
C ASP A 349 15.78 -0.12 9.18
N LEU A 350 14.86 0.87 9.15
CA LEU A 350 13.47 0.68 9.57
C LEU A 350 12.73 -0.31 8.67
N LEU A 351 12.74 -0.08 7.34
CA LEU A 351 12.04 -0.96 6.40
C LEU A 351 12.62 -2.39 6.40
N ARG A 352 13.93 -2.52 6.58
CA ARG A 352 14.57 -3.84 6.75
C ARG A 352 14.01 -4.56 7.98
N MET A 353 13.94 -3.87 9.13
CA MET A 353 13.45 -4.48 10.38
C MET A 353 11.96 -4.82 10.32
N LEU A 354 11.14 -3.96 9.72
CA LEU A 354 9.73 -4.25 9.50
C LEU A 354 9.57 -5.52 8.65
N LYS A 355 10.32 -5.64 7.56
CA LYS A 355 10.30 -6.82 6.69
C LYS A 355 10.76 -8.10 7.41
N GLU A 356 11.85 -8.03 8.19
CA GLU A 356 12.38 -9.16 8.96
C GLU A 356 11.42 -9.66 10.05
N LYS A 357 10.58 -8.75 10.57
CA LYS A 357 9.58 -9.05 11.60
C LYS A 357 8.18 -9.28 11.06
N GLU A 358 8.00 -9.21 9.74
CA GLU A 358 6.69 -9.30 9.08
C GLU A 358 5.68 -8.29 9.64
N MET A 359 6.15 -7.06 9.94
CA MET A 359 5.36 -5.97 10.51
C MET A 359 5.03 -4.92 9.45
N GLU A 360 3.84 -4.32 9.57
CA GLU A 360 3.42 -3.17 8.78
C GLU A 360 3.85 -1.85 9.45
N ALA A 361 3.81 -0.75 8.69
CA ALA A 361 4.25 0.56 9.20
C ALA A 361 3.43 1.07 10.41
N GLU A 362 2.16 0.69 10.51
CA GLU A 362 1.27 0.98 11.65
C GLU A 362 1.75 0.37 12.97
N GLN A 363 2.60 -0.64 12.89
CA GLN A 363 3.11 -1.40 14.05
C GLN A 363 4.49 -0.94 14.51
N ILE A 364 5.02 0.17 13.96
CA ILE A 364 6.30 0.75 14.41
C ILE A 364 6.19 1.05 15.92
N PRO A 365 7.11 0.50 16.75
CA PRO A 365 6.92 0.50 18.21
C PRO A 365 7.33 1.81 18.90
N PHE A 366 7.70 2.84 18.15
CA PHE A 366 8.12 4.14 18.68
C PHE A 366 7.70 5.29 17.75
N PRO A 367 7.52 6.51 18.26
CA PRO A 367 7.15 7.67 17.43
C PRO A 367 8.31 8.16 16.57
N GLY A 368 8.00 8.84 15.46
CA GLY A 368 9.01 9.45 14.58
C GLY A 368 9.94 10.43 15.29
N ALA A 369 9.44 11.14 16.31
CA ALA A 369 10.24 12.01 17.17
C ALA A 369 11.45 11.29 17.81
N TYR A 370 11.38 9.99 18.09
CA TYR A 370 12.54 9.25 18.61
C TYR A 370 13.61 9.03 17.54
N LEU A 371 13.21 8.81 16.29
CA LEU A 371 14.14 8.76 15.18
C LEU A 371 14.85 10.11 14.98
N ALA A 372 14.13 11.21 15.10
CA ALA A 372 14.72 12.56 15.06
C ALA A 372 15.76 12.78 16.17
N LYS A 373 15.48 12.33 17.38
CA LYS A 373 16.45 12.38 18.49
C LYS A 373 17.70 11.55 18.18
N LEU A 374 17.53 10.35 17.63
CA LEU A 374 18.67 9.52 17.21
C LEU A 374 19.53 10.23 16.18
N VAL A 375 18.92 10.82 15.14
CA VAL A 375 19.61 11.62 14.13
C VAL A 375 20.36 12.80 14.78
N THR A 376 19.71 13.50 15.70
CA THR A 376 20.29 14.64 16.42
C THR A 376 21.51 14.22 17.26
N LEU A 377 21.45 13.05 17.93
CA LEU A 377 22.59 12.52 18.67
C LEU A 377 23.81 12.21 17.78
N ILE A 378 23.55 11.76 16.55
CA ILE A 378 24.58 11.52 15.55
C ILE A 378 25.16 12.85 15.06
N ASP A 379 24.30 13.79 14.67
CA ASP A 379 24.70 15.09 14.12
C ASP A 379 25.52 15.91 15.15
N LYS A 380 25.19 15.80 16.42
CA LYS A 380 25.96 16.40 17.53
C LYS A 380 27.25 15.64 17.87
N GLY A 381 27.48 14.47 17.26
CA GLY A 381 28.65 13.64 17.59
C GLY A 381 28.56 12.98 18.97
N THR A 382 27.40 12.98 19.62
CA THR A 382 27.18 12.32 20.93
C THR A 382 27.34 10.81 20.83
N ILE A 383 26.94 10.22 19.68
CA ILE A 383 27.12 8.80 19.36
C ILE A 383 27.68 8.65 17.96
N SER A 384 28.44 7.57 17.72
CA SER A 384 28.91 7.23 16.37
C SER A 384 27.83 6.49 15.58
N GLY A 385 27.92 6.48 14.23
CA GLY A 385 26.99 5.74 13.38
C GLY A 385 26.88 4.25 13.71
N THR A 386 27.97 3.61 14.15
CA THR A 386 27.96 2.21 14.60
C THR A 386 27.18 2.01 15.91
N ILE A 387 27.30 2.96 16.84
CA ILE A 387 26.52 2.96 18.09
C ILE A 387 25.05 3.24 17.79
N ALA A 388 24.78 4.18 16.90
CA ALA A 388 23.42 4.53 16.49
C ALA A 388 22.62 3.33 15.97
N LYS A 389 23.24 2.43 15.20
CA LYS A 389 22.58 1.19 14.75
C LYS A 389 22.16 0.30 15.91
N LYS A 390 23.01 0.14 16.91
CA LYS A 390 22.68 -0.65 18.12
C LYS A 390 21.58 0.01 18.94
N VAL A 391 21.61 1.33 19.05
CA VAL A 391 20.53 2.09 19.73
C VAL A 391 19.22 1.93 18.96
N PHE A 392 19.24 2.02 17.63
CA PHE A 392 18.06 1.86 16.79
C PHE A 392 17.43 0.46 16.93
N GLU A 393 18.24 -0.61 16.93
CA GLU A 393 17.76 -1.98 17.18
C GLU A 393 17.05 -2.11 18.53
N LYS A 394 17.57 -1.41 19.58
CA LYS A 394 16.94 -1.39 20.89
C LYS A 394 15.69 -0.52 20.93
N MET A 395 15.68 0.62 20.26
CA MET A 395 14.47 1.41 20.07
C MET A 395 13.37 0.54 19.45
N PHE A 396 13.70 -0.22 18.40
CA PHE A 396 12.74 -1.08 17.72
C PHE A 396 12.25 -2.25 18.61
N SER A 397 13.13 -2.86 19.38
CA SER A 397 12.76 -4.01 20.22
C SER A 397 12.06 -3.64 21.53
N GLN A 398 12.31 -2.43 22.07
CA GLN A 398 11.85 -2.01 23.40
C GLN A 398 10.87 -0.82 23.36
N GLY A 399 10.73 -0.12 22.24
CA GLY A 399 9.95 1.11 22.14
C GLY A 399 10.50 2.29 22.97
N LYS A 400 11.78 2.24 23.38
CA LYS A 400 12.38 3.23 24.27
C LYS A 400 12.98 4.43 23.53
N ASP A 401 13.02 5.55 24.25
CA ASP A 401 13.69 6.79 23.82
C ASP A 401 15.19 6.57 23.62
N PRO A 402 15.81 7.01 22.50
CA PRO A 402 17.23 6.80 22.22
C PRO A 402 18.14 7.47 23.25
N GLU A 403 17.79 8.64 23.79
CA GLU A 403 18.57 9.32 24.83
C GLU A 403 18.61 8.49 26.12
N ALA A 404 17.48 7.86 26.47
CA ALA A 404 17.41 6.97 27.63
C ALA A 404 18.32 5.74 27.43
N ILE A 405 18.27 5.12 26.24
CA ILE A 405 19.11 3.95 25.90
C ILE A 405 20.61 4.33 25.98
N VAL A 406 20.98 5.47 25.37
CA VAL A 406 22.38 5.95 25.37
C VAL A 406 22.90 6.18 26.79
N LYS A 407 22.07 6.80 27.64
CA LYS A 407 22.40 7.08 29.06
C LYS A 407 22.47 5.82 29.89
N GLU A 408 21.48 4.92 29.82
CA GLU A 408 21.43 3.67 30.58
C GLU A 408 22.64 2.78 30.28
N GLU A 409 23.14 2.78 29.07
CA GLU A 409 24.25 1.92 28.64
C GLU A 409 25.60 2.64 28.55
N GLY A 410 25.63 3.94 28.88
CA GLY A 410 26.84 4.74 28.82
C GLY A 410 27.47 4.71 27.41
N LEU A 411 26.66 4.88 26.34
CA LEU A 411 27.09 4.81 24.95
C LEU A 411 27.57 6.14 24.38
N GLU A 412 27.64 7.17 25.19
CA GLU A 412 28.13 8.48 24.78
C GLU A 412 29.57 8.37 24.28
N VAL A 413 29.86 9.10 23.19
CA VAL A 413 31.22 9.21 22.66
C VAL A 413 32.09 9.95 23.66
N VAL A 414 33.23 9.35 24.01
CA VAL A 414 34.24 10.00 24.83
C VAL A 414 34.87 11.11 23.99
N SER A 415 34.50 12.35 24.31
CA SER A 415 35.05 13.57 23.67
C SER A 415 36.13 14.25 24.54
N ASP A 416 36.46 13.69 25.68
CA ASP A 416 37.52 14.21 26.54
C ASP A 416 38.87 14.00 25.83
N GLU A 417 39.44 15.09 25.32
CA GLU A 417 40.70 15.11 24.56
C GLU A 417 41.86 14.54 25.42
N SER A 418 41.83 14.79 26.73
CA SER A 418 42.88 14.28 27.66
C SER A 418 42.80 12.76 27.85
N ALA A 419 41.60 12.20 27.94
CA ALA A 419 41.38 10.75 28.01
C ALA A 419 41.77 10.07 26.71
N LEU A 420 41.43 10.69 25.54
CA LEU A 420 41.77 10.16 24.25
C LEU A 420 43.28 10.19 23.98
N VAL A 421 44.01 11.24 24.41
CA VAL A 421 45.46 11.32 24.32
C VAL A 421 46.10 10.17 25.08
N ALA A 422 45.62 9.84 26.27
CA ALA A 422 46.12 8.71 27.04
C ALA A 422 45.92 7.36 26.34
N VAL A 423 44.76 7.16 25.72
CA VAL A 423 44.47 5.95 24.89
C VAL A 423 45.39 5.88 23.66
N VAL A 424 45.55 6.99 22.94
CA VAL A 424 46.40 7.05 21.74
C VAL A 424 47.84 6.76 22.10
N LYS A 425 48.40 7.32 23.17
CA LYS A 425 49.74 7.02 23.65
C LYS A 425 49.92 5.54 23.97
N LYS A 426 49.00 4.94 24.66
CA LYS A 426 49.01 3.50 24.97
C LYS A 426 49.00 2.65 23.70
N VAL A 427 48.19 3.05 22.69
CA VAL A 427 48.16 2.36 21.37
C VAL A 427 49.47 2.49 20.61
N ILE A 428 50.11 3.65 20.65
CA ILE A 428 51.43 3.89 20.04
C ILE A 428 52.47 3.00 20.73
N GLU A 429 52.52 2.98 22.05
CA GLU A 429 53.42 2.16 22.84
C GLU A 429 53.27 0.65 22.60
N ASN A 430 52.03 0.18 22.45
CA ASN A 430 51.74 -1.24 22.21
C ASN A 430 51.95 -1.72 20.80
N ASN A 431 52.16 -0.80 19.82
CA ASN A 431 52.29 -1.13 18.39
C ASN A 431 53.53 -0.51 17.73
N PRO A 432 54.76 -0.72 18.28
CA PRO A 432 55.96 -0.03 17.82
C PRO A 432 56.26 -0.32 16.33
N GLN A 433 55.99 -1.53 15.85
CA GLN A 433 56.21 -1.89 14.44
C GLN A 433 55.32 -1.08 13.50
N SER A 434 54.04 -0.91 13.84
CA SER A 434 53.10 -0.12 13.02
C SER A 434 53.46 1.37 13.03
N VAL A 435 53.97 1.87 14.12
CA VAL A 435 54.53 3.24 14.21
C VAL A 435 55.73 3.43 13.30
N ALA A 436 56.67 2.47 13.32
CA ALA A 436 57.83 2.49 12.44
C ALA A 436 57.42 2.41 10.96
N ASP A 437 56.45 1.55 10.64
CA ASP A 437 55.92 1.42 9.28
C ASP A 437 55.26 2.73 8.78
N TYR A 438 54.53 3.43 9.66
CA TYR A 438 53.94 4.73 9.31
C TYR A 438 55.01 5.81 9.10
N LYS A 439 55.99 5.92 10.03
CA LYS A 439 57.12 6.83 9.87
C LYS A 439 57.98 6.48 8.64
N GLY A 440 57.94 5.24 8.18
CA GLY A 440 58.53 4.77 6.92
C GLY A 440 57.70 4.99 5.66
N GLY A 441 56.54 5.72 5.75
CA GLY A 441 55.75 6.11 4.61
C GLY A 441 54.60 5.14 4.23
N LYS A 442 54.30 4.12 5.05
CA LYS A 442 53.20 3.18 4.82
C LYS A 442 51.89 3.72 5.40
N GLU A 443 51.06 4.43 4.62
CA GLU A 443 49.78 5.02 5.06
C GLU A 443 48.81 3.99 5.67
N LYS A 444 48.83 2.74 5.21
CA LYS A 444 47.97 1.67 5.76
C LYS A 444 48.22 1.42 7.26
N ALA A 445 49.40 1.69 7.78
CA ALA A 445 49.74 1.53 9.17
C ALA A 445 49.00 2.55 10.06
N PHE A 446 48.73 3.77 9.56
CA PHE A 446 47.93 4.77 10.24
C PHE A 446 46.46 4.28 10.45
N GLY A 447 45.84 3.73 9.40
CA GLY A 447 44.49 3.14 9.51
C GLY A 447 44.43 2.01 10.53
N PHE A 448 45.48 1.19 10.63
CA PHE A 448 45.56 0.13 11.67
C PHE A 448 45.63 0.72 13.08
N LEU A 449 46.46 1.75 13.31
CA LEU A 449 46.56 2.41 14.62
C LEU A 449 45.24 3.09 15.04
N VAL A 450 44.54 3.72 14.11
CA VAL A 450 43.20 4.26 14.33
C VAL A 450 42.25 3.14 14.72
N GLY A 451 42.27 2.00 14.04
CA GLY A 451 41.45 0.83 14.37
C GLY A 451 41.73 0.29 15.77
N GLN A 452 42.97 0.27 16.22
CA GLN A 452 43.35 -0.14 17.57
C GLN A 452 42.88 0.86 18.63
N ALA A 453 42.96 2.17 18.39
CA ALA A 453 42.45 3.20 19.29
C ALA A 453 40.93 3.13 19.38
N MET A 454 40.24 2.90 18.29
CA MET A 454 38.80 2.66 18.29
C MET A 454 38.40 1.38 19.07
N LYS A 455 39.22 0.32 18.96
CA LYS A 455 39.01 -0.93 19.72
C LYS A 455 39.20 -0.75 21.26
N GLU A 456 40.26 -0.05 21.64
CA GLU A 456 40.51 0.28 23.06
C GLU A 456 39.38 1.11 23.68
N THR A 457 38.81 2.03 22.91
CA THR A 457 37.67 2.85 23.34
C THR A 457 36.32 2.14 23.13
N LYS A 458 36.32 0.85 22.77
CA LYS A 458 35.10 0.06 22.45
C LYS A 458 34.17 0.74 21.45
N GLY A 459 34.71 1.48 20.48
CA GLY A 459 33.97 2.25 19.47
C GLY A 459 33.33 3.54 20.00
N LYS A 460 33.65 3.95 21.24
CA LYS A 460 33.08 5.15 21.89
C LYS A 460 33.85 6.44 21.62
N ALA A 461 34.98 6.41 20.96
CA ALA A 461 35.74 7.62 20.63
C ALA A 461 35.28 8.26 19.32
N ASN A 462 35.40 9.59 19.23
CA ASN A 462 35.20 10.31 17.97
C ASN A 462 36.35 9.98 17.00
N PRO A 463 36.09 9.34 15.83
CA PRO A 463 37.13 8.95 14.89
C PRO A 463 37.93 10.12 14.37
N GLN A 464 37.31 11.28 14.16
CA GLN A 464 37.98 12.47 13.68
C GLN A 464 38.96 13.02 14.72
N LEU A 465 38.59 13.00 15.99
CA LEU A 465 39.42 13.44 17.08
C LEU A 465 40.58 12.47 17.33
N ILE A 466 40.32 11.15 17.25
CA ILE A 466 41.40 10.13 17.29
C ILE A 466 42.38 10.32 16.15
N ASN A 467 41.92 10.55 14.91
CA ASN A 467 42.77 10.79 13.77
C ASN A 467 43.66 12.02 13.99
N LYS A 468 43.11 13.12 14.51
CA LYS A 468 43.82 14.35 14.83
C LYS A 468 44.89 14.08 15.90
N ILE A 469 44.48 13.51 17.04
CA ILE A 469 45.41 13.26 18.17
C ILE A 469 46.50 12.25 17.78
N LEU A 470 46.12 11.19 17.04
CA LEU A 470 47.10 10.18 16.59
C LEU A 470 48.15 10.80 15.67
N LYS A 471 47.73 11.68 14.77
CA LYS A 471 48.69 12.38 13.87
C LYS A 471 49.60 13.31 14.64
N GLU A 472 49.08 14.08 15.57
CA GLU A 472 49.86 14.97 16.44
C GLU A 472 50.86 14.21 17.36
N GLU A 473 50.49 13.05 17.89
CA GLU A 473 51.34 12.24 18.75
C GLU A 473 52.42 11.45 17.94
N LEU A 474 52.15 11.07 16.69
CA LEU A 474 53.09 10.40 15.82
C LEU A 474 54.13 11.36 15.19
N GLU A 475 53.81 12.65 15.13
CA GLU A 475 54.71 13.72 14.63
C GLU A 475 55.68 14.24 15.74
N LYS A 476 55.38 13.94 17.00
CA LYS A 476 56.30 14.17 18.14
C LYS A 476 57.41 13.11 18.17
#